data_dd0b3f122ef63eb511ee4b64164c5307
#
_entry.id   dd0b3f122ef63eb511ee4b64164c5307
#
_cell.length_a   1.000
_cell.length_b   1.000
_cell.length_c   1.000
_cell.angle_alpha   90.00
_cell.angle_beta   90.00
_cell.angle_gamma   90.00
#
_symmetry.space_group_name_H-M   'P 1'
#
loop_
_entity.id
_entity.type
_entity.pdbx_description
1 polymer ?
#
loop_
_entity_poly.entity_id
_entity_poly.type
_entity_poly.pdbx_seq_one_letter_code
_entity_poly.pdbx_strand_id
1 'polypeptide(L)'
;MMSSAPSTAPLFSRSQRRCHLLLLLYLPAPALTLDKLCQINGVEPGVARQDIADVGDEIQRYHQLELHQMVDGSFRIHGTELQRRLCLLHWLRRSLRLSEDFVRQHFAPALRQRLKVLKIEKALYDETNLQALILHCSLRLGREFTARDRLFLQIFMKYGLCQRQAVLFNELQQQWLLQKAERAAAEDVIHHWRKRCHLTPDASEIDFWTLLFSIIHAPSAEAIRHAAEIRLMEATRQLIARFENLSGRSISDQAGLQKQLYTHLAQALDRCHFSVGIDNILTQEVTRLYPRLLRTTRQALETFESEFTIRFSAEEIGLIAVIFGAWLMQDNVLQEKQVLLLTGDNAQLEQDIEQQIREITLLPVNFCYQDMRAFQTEGAPREIALVITPYPTSFPLYSPPLIHAELPLSEHQQQRIRHLLES
;
A
#
# COMPACT_ATOMS: atom_id res chain seq x y z
N MET A 1 10.29 8.37 -50.63
CA MET A 1 10.81 7.37 -49.68
C MET A 1 11.18 8.14 -48.41
N MET A 2 10.27 8.20 -47.45
CA MET A 2 10.56 8.77 -46.14
C MET A 2 11.12 7.64 -45.28
N SER A 3 12.39 7.75 -44.93
CA SER A 3 13.07 6.86 -44.01
C SER A 3 12.53 7.08 -42.62
N SER A 4 11.74 6.13 -42.09
CA SER A 4 11.39 6.07 -40.69
C SER A 4 12.66 5.73 -39.90
N ALA A 5 13.15 6.69 -39.12
CA ALA A 5 14.19 6.43 -38.11
C ALA A 5 13.72 5.32 -37.14
N PRO A 6 14.60 4.38 -36.75
CA PRO A 6 14.24 3.37 -35.79
C PRO A 6 13.92 4.06 -34.48
N SER A 7 12.71 3.87 -33.96
CA SER A 7 12.31 4.24 -32.59
C SER A 7 13.19 3.44 -31.63
N THR A 8 14.27 4.03 -31.15
CA THR A 8 15.06 3.46 -30.07
C THR A 8 14.15 3.40 -28.83
N ALA A 9 13.92 2.19 -28.33
CA ALA A 9 13.18 1.99 -27.09
C ALA A 9 13.82 2.86 -25.97
N PRO A 10 13.04 3.50 -25.12
CA PRO A 10 13.58 4.37 -24.09
C PRO A 10 14.48 3.55 -23.13
N LEU A 11 15.63 4.12 -22.80
CA LEU A 11 16.67 3.49 -21.95
C LEU A 11 16.12 3.07 -20.57
N PHE A 12 15.09 3.78 -20.07
CA PHE A 12 14.46 3.56 -18.77
C PHE A 12 12.97 3.25 -18.90
N SER A 13 12.46 2.37 -18.05
CA SER A 13 11.03 2.10 -17.95
C SER A 13 10.26 3.35 -17.46
N ARG A 14 8.95 3.38 -17.70
CA ARG A 14 8.07 4.46 -17.23
C ARG A 14 8.19 4.67 -15.71
N SER A 15 8.23 3.59 -14.94
CA SER A 15 8.38 3.65 -13.48
C SER A 15 9.73 4.23 -13.04
N GLN A 16 10.82 3.87 -13.72
CA GLN A 16 12.15 4.44 -13.46
C GLN A 16 12.19 5.94 -13.77
N ARG A 17 11.70 6.35 -14.95
CA ARG A 17 11.67 7.76 -15.33
C ARG A 17 10.89 8.65 -14.37
N ARG A 18 9.75 8.15 -13.84
CA ARG A 18 8.97 8.86 -12.82
C ARG A 18 9.73 8.99 -11.50
N CYS A 19 10.47 7.94 -11.09
CA CYS A 19 11.37 8.03 -9.94
C CYS A 19 12.45 9.10 -10.14
N HIS A 20 13.08 9.14 -11.30
CA HIS A 20 14.09 10.14 -11.64
C HIS A 20 13.51 11.55 -11.58
N LEU A 21 12.37 11.77 -12.22
CA LEU A 21 11.65 13.04 -12.21
C LEU A 21 11.41 13.54 -10.78
N LEU A 22 10.82 12.68 -9.94
CA LEU A 22 10.47 13.10 -8.59
C LEU A 22 11.71 13.42 -7.75
N LEU A 23 12.74 12.58 -7.78
CA LEU A 23 13.96 12.84 -7.03
C LEU A 23 14.64 14.15 -7.47
N LEU A 24 14.62 14.46 -8.77
CA LEU A 24 15.18 15.72 -9.30
C LEU A 24 14.41 16.95 -8.81
N LEU A 25 13.09 16.84 -8.59
CA LEU A 25 12.28 17.92 -8.03
C LEU A 25 12.66 18.27 -6.58
N TYR A 26 13.28 17.34 -5.86
CA TYR A 26 13.77 17.57 -4.49
C TYR A 26 15.20 18.15 -4.43
N LEU A 27 15.88 18.25 -5.56
CA LEU A 27 17.22 18.84 -5.62
C LEU A 27 17.11 20.36 -5.77
N PRO A 28 17.90 21.14 -5.00
CA PRO A 28 17.79 22.59 -4.98
C PRO A 28 18.33 23.27 -6.24
N ALA A 29 19.25 22.63 -6.95
CA ALA A 29 19.87 23.18 -8.15
C ALA A 29 20.57 22.08 -8.98
N PRO A 30 20.60 22.22 -10.30
CA PRO A 30 19.88 23.21 -11.09
C PRO A 30 18.38 22.87 -11.16
N ALA A 31 17.54 23.91 -11.25
CA ALA A 31 16.07 23.73 -11.36
C ALA A 31 15.72 22.74 -12.50
N LEU A 32 14.73 21.92 -12.26
CA LEU A 32 14.28 20.90 -13.21
C LEU A 32 13.43 21.52 -14.29
N THR A 33 13.89 21.45 -15.53
CA THR A 33 13.14 21.86 -16.74
C THR A 33 12.77 20.64 -17.58
N LEU A 34 11.85 20.82 -18.53
CA LEU A 34 11.47 19.79 -19.47
C LEU A 34 12.68 19.25 -20.25
N ASP A 35 13.52 20.15 -20.77
CA ASP A 35 14.68 19.77 -21.57
C ASP A 35 15.69 18.95 -20.76
N LYS A 36 15.94 19.32 -19.51
CA LYS A 36 16.81 18.57 -18.61
C LYS A 36 16.24 17.18 -18.34
N LEU A 37 14.93 17.06 -18.12
CA LEU A 37 14.29 15.77 -17.92
C LEU A 37 14.39 14.87 -19.17
N CYS A 38 14.19 15.45 -20.37
CA CYS A 38 14.36 14.75 -21.63
C CYS A 38 15.79 14.23 -21.79
N GLN A 39 16.78 15.07 -21.50
CA GLN A 39 18.20 14.71 -21.58
C GLN A 39 18.58 13.58 -20.61
N ILE A 40 18.15 13.67 -19.34
CA ILE A 40 18.46 12.66 -18.32
C ILE A 40 17.82 11.31 -18.63
N ASN A 41 16.56 11.32 -19.08
CA ASN A 41 15.82 10.08 -19.34
C ASN A 41 15.96 9.57 -20.78
N GLY A 42 16.59 10.33 -21.67
CA GLY A 42 16.75 9.96 -23.08
C GLY A 42 15.41 9.81 -23.81
N VAL A 43 14.45 10.72 -23.57
CA VAL A 43 13.10 10.65 -24.12
C VAL A 43 12.69 11.94 -24.81
N GLU A 44 11.72 11.83 -25.73
CA GLU A 44 11.11 12.96 -26.41
C GLU A 44 10.26 13.82 -25.46
N PRO A 45 10.09 15.13 -25.74
CA PRO A 45 9.33 16.05 -24.89
C PRO A 45 7.89 15.61 -24.59
N GLY A 46 7.24 14.92 -25.54
CA GLY A 46 5.88 14.37 -25.35
C GLY A 46 5.82 13.33 -24.24
N VAL A 47 6.78 12.42 -24.20
CA VAL A 47 6.89 11.39 -23.15
C VAL A 47 7.21 12.01 -21.81
N ALA A 48 8.13 12.99 -21.78
CA ALA A 48 8.49 13.69 -20.53
C ALA A 48 7.29 14.47 -19.97
N ARG A 49 6.49 15.15 -20.80
CA ARG A 49 5.25 15.83 -20.36
C ARG A 49 4.25 14.85 -19.77
N GLN A 50 4.10 13.67 -20.36
CA GLN A 50 3.22 12.64 -19.81
C GLN A 50 3.73 12.15 -18.44
N ASP A 51 5.03 11.90 -18.31
CA ASP A 51 5.63 11.51 -17.03
C ASP A 51 5.42 12.60 -15.95
N ILE A 52 5.52 13.90 -16.31
CA ILE A 52 5.25 15.03 -15.43
C ILE A 52 3.78 15.06 -14.98
N ALA A 53 2.83 14.90 -15.90
CA ALA A 53 1.42 14.86 -15.59
C ALA A 53 1.09 13.69 -14.65
N ASP A 54 1.57 12.51 -14.97
CA ASP A 54 1.34 11.30 -14.16
C ASP A 54 1.91 11.42 -12.74
N VAL A 55 3.11 11.99 -12.58
CA VAL A 55 3.71 12.24 -11.25
C VAL A 55 2.93 13.32 -10.52
N GLY A 56 2.49 14.38 -11.20
CA GLY A 56 1.64 15.42 -10.62
C GLY A 56 0.35 14.85 -10.05
N ASP A 57 -0.35 14.03 -10.82
CA ASP A 57 -1.60 13.37 -10.39
C ASP A 57 -1.36 12.43 -9.20
N GLU A 58 -0.26 11.66 -9.23
CA GLU A 58 0.08 10.71 -8.16
C GLU A 58 0.41 11.43 -6.85
N ILE A 59 1.23 12.49 -6.88
CA ILE A 59 1.59 13.22 -5.66
C ILE A 59 0.42 14.03 -5.11
N GLN A 60 -0.49 14.51 -5.96
CA GLN A 60 -1.70 15.16 -5.53
C GLN A 60 -2.64 14.18 -4.81
N ARG A 61 -2.86 13.02 -5.41
CA ARG A 61 -3.76 12.00 -4.89
C ARG A 61 -3.28 11.39 -3.57
N TYR A 62 -2.00 11.04 -3.47
CA TYR A 62 -1.47 10.25 -2.35
C TYR A 62 -0.69 11.06 -1.32
N HIS A 63 -0.24 12.28 -1.67
CA HIS A 63 0.59 13.10 -0.81
C HIS A 63 0.06 14.52 -0.63
N GLN A 64 -1.08 14.87 -1.26
CA GLN A 64 -1.70 16.20 -1.17
C GLN A 64 -0.72 17.33 -1.57
N LEU A 65 0.13 17.05 -2.56
CA LEU A 65 1.11 17.96 -3.11
C LEU A 65 0.71 18.40 -4.51
N GLU A 66 1.09 19.60 -4.90
CA GLU A 66 0.85 20.14 -6.23
C GLU A 66 2.16 20.34 -6.98
N LEU A 67 2.19 19.99 -8.26
CA LEU A 67 3.31 20.22 -9.15
C LEU A 67 3.04 21.43 -10.04
N HIS A 68 3.82 22.49 -9.86
CA HIS A 68 3.64 23.74 -10.59
C HIS A 68 4.79 23.99 -11.56
N GLN A 69 4.45 24.47 -12.77
CA GLN A 69 5.42 25.01 -13.70
C GLN A 69 5.60 26.50 -13.42
N MET A 70 6.83 26.93 -13.19
CA MET A 70 7.20 28.30 -12.91
C MET A 70 7.36 29.09 -14.21
N VAL A 71 7.44 30.43 -14.09
CA VAL A 71 7.60 31.35 -15.24
C VAL A 71 8.90 31.06 -16.04
N ASP A 72 9.94 30.60 -15.37
CA ASP A 72 11.22 30.22 -15.98
C ASP A 72 11.20 28.84 -16.64
N GLY A 73 10.03 28.18 -16.71
CA GLY A 73 9.86 26.85 -17.28
C GLY A 73 10.29 25.70 -16.35
N SER A 74 10.77 26.01 -15.15
CA SER A 74 11.12 24.97 -14.15
C SER A 74 9.88 24.43 -13.45
N PHE A 75 10.01 23.23 -12.87
CA PHE A 75 8.94 22.59 -12.08
C PHE A 75 9.29 22.60 -10.60
N ARG A 76 8.28 22.84 -9.77
CA ARG A 76 8.40 22.81 -8.31
C ARG A 76 7.21 22.13 -7.64
N ILE A 77 7.48 21.48 -6.51
CA ILE A 77 6.47 20.87 -5.65
C ILE A 77 6.03 21.90 -4.61
N HIS A 78 4.71 22.07 -4.47
CA HIS A 78 4.07 22.90 -3.46
C HIS A 78 3.28 22.03 -2.47
N GLY A 79 3.32 22.39 -1.20
CA GLY A 79 2.64 21.73 -0.10
C GLY A 79 3.37 21.96 1.22
N THR A 80 2.86 21.36 2.29
CA THR A 80 3.48 21.48 3.62
C THR A 80 4.82 20.72 3.67
N GLU A 81 5.69 21.13 4.58
CA GLU A 81 7.00 20.46 4.75
C GLU A 81 6.82 19.00 5.15
N LEU A 82 5.82 18.68 6.00
CA LEU A 82 5.49 17.30 6.36
C LEU A 82 5.13 16.46 5.13
N GLN A 83 4.20 16.94 4.31
CA GLN A 83 3.76 16.23 3.09
C GLN A 83 4.92 16.03 2.10
N ARG A 84 5.76 17.05 1.92
CA ARG A 84 6.95 16.97 1.07
C ARG A 84 7.92 15.90 1.56
N ARG A 85 8.22 15.85 2.86
CA ARG A 85 9.13 14.85 3.43
C ARG A 85 8.56 13.43 3.37
N LEU A 86 7.27 13.25 3.62
CA LEU A 86 6.60 11.95 3.49
C LEU A 86 6.55 11.46 2.05
N CYS A 87 6.33 12.36 1.10
CA CYS A 87 6.40 12.05 -0.33
C CYS A 87 7.81 11.57 -0.72
N LEU A 88 8.86 12.30 -0.32
CA LEU A 88 10.24 11.89 -0.59
C LEU A 88 10.57 10.54 0.08
N LEU A 89 10.12 10.32 1.31
CA LEU A 89 10.28 9.03 2.00
C LEU A 89 9.76 7.87 1.15
N HIS A 90 8.52 8.00 0.68
CA HIS A 90 7.88 6.97 -0.15
C HIS A 90 8.62 6.77 -1.48
N TRP A 91 8.90 7.84 -2.20
CA TRP A 91 9.50 7.78 -3.53
C TRP A 91 10.98 7.41 -3.52
N LEU A 92 11.73 7.80 -2.49
CA LEU A 92 13.12 7.38 -2.35
C LEU A 92 13.22 5.87 -2.10
N ARG A 93 12.35 5.31 -1.26
CA ARG A 93 12.27 3.86 -1.07
C ARG A 93 11.90 3.13 -2.35
N ARG A 94 10.95 3.66 -3.12
CA ARG A 94 10.56 3.15 -4.43
C ARG A 94 11.71 3.24 -5.43
N SER A 95 12.43 4.36 -5.46
CA SER A 95 13.57 4.57 -6.34
C SER A 95 14.73 3.62 -6.05
N LEU A 96 14.99 3.33 -4.78
CA LEU A 96 16.01 2.34 -4.38
C LEU A 96 15.65 0.90 -4.81
N ARG A 97 14.38 0.61 -5.07
CA ARG A 97 13.95 -0.69 -5.64
C ARG A 97 14.04 -0.73 -7.16
N LEU A 98 13.71 0.37 -7.83
CA LEU A 98 13.51 0.41 -9.28
C LEU A 98 14.70 1.01 -10.04
N SER A 99 15.47 1.89 -9.42
CA SER A 99 16.53 2.67 -10.06
C SER A 99 17.62 3.09 -9.05
N GLU A 100 18.18 2.12 -8.32
CA GLU A 100 19.19 2.37 -7.28
C GLU A 100 20.43 3.10 -7.83
N ASP A 101 20.86 2.75 -9.05
CA ASP A 101 22.00 3.39 -9.71
C ASP A 101 21.78 4.89 -9.90
N PHE A 102 20.60 5.32 -10.27
CA PHE A 102 20.27 6.73 -10.40
C PHE A 102 20.35 7.45 -9.06
N VAL A 103 19.85 6.83 -8.00
CA VAL A 103 19.94 7.39 -6.64
C VAL A 103 21.39 7.58 -6.22
N ARG A 104 22.25 6.58 -6.48
CA ARG A 104 23.68 6.61 -6.13
C ARG A 104 24.50 7.58 -6.97
N GLN A 105 24.17 7.72 -8.26
CA GLN A 105 24.96 8.51 -9.22
C GLN A 105 24.51 9.97 -9.31
N HIS A 106 23.23 10.26 -9.07
CA HIS A 106 22.67 11.60 -9.25
C HIS A 106 22.14 12.22 -7.95
N PHE A 107 21.28 11.53 -7.22
CA PHE A 107 20.61 12.10 -6.06
C PHE A 107 21.52 12.25 -4.84
N ALA A 108 22.18 11.20 -4.41
CA ALA A 108 23.06 11.21 -3.24
C ALA A 108 24.28 12.15 -3.39
N PRO A 109 24.96 12.21 -4.57
CA PRO A 109 26.02 13.18 -4.78
C PRO A 109 25.55 14.63 -4.74
N ALA A 110 24.36 14.93 -5.29
CA ALA A 110 23.80 16.29 -5.25
C ALA A 110 23.47 16.73 -3.81
N LEU A 111 22.96 15.84 -2.97
CA LEU A 111 22.78 16.11 -1.53
C LEU A 111 24.12 16.38 -0.83
N ARG A 112 25.16 15.59 -1.12
CA ARG A 112 26.50 15.80 -0.57
C ARG A 112 27.07 17.16 -0.97
N GLN A 113 26.90 17.57 -2.22
CA GLN A 113 27.27 18.89 -2.68
C GLN A 113 26.51 20.01 -1.97
N ARG A 114 25.21 19.82 -1.74
CA ARG A 114 24.37 20.76 -1.00
C ARG A 114 24.84 20.92 0.46
N LEU A 115 25.20 19.83 1.12
CA LEU A 115 25.74 19.87 2.49
C LEU A 115 27.04 20.68 2.58
N LYS A 116 27.93 20.57 1.57
CA LYS A 116 29.13 21.38 1.48
C LYS A 116 28.83 22.89 1.32
N VAL A 117 27.87 23.21 0.43
CA VAL A 117 27.43 24.60 0.20
C VAL A 117 26.85 25.20 1.49
N LEU A 118 26.07 24.41 2.24
CA LEU A 118 25.51 24.80 3.53
C LEU A 118 26.51 24.81 4.68
N LYS A 119 27.77 24.46 4.42
CA LYS A 119 28.83 24.36 5.41
C LYS A 119 28.49 23.45 6.59
N ILE A 120 27.77 22.37 6.33
CA ILE A 120 27.53 21.37 7.35
C ILE A 120 28.78 20.60 7.66
N GLU A 121 29.06 20.36 8.94
CA GLU A 121 30.23 19.61 9.40
C GLU A 121 30.28 18.23 8.76
N LYS A 122 31.40 17.87 8.13
CA LYS A 122 31.55 16.59 7.40
C LYS A 122 31.30 15.39 8.31
N ALA A 123 31.66 15.47 9.57
CA ALA A 123 31.44 14.40 10.54
C ALA A 123 29.96 14.00 10.70
N LEU A 124 29.00 14.89 10.37
CA LEU A 124 27.59 14.60 10.46
C LEU A 124 27.06 13.79 9.27
N TYR A 125 27.73 13.80 8.12
CA TYR A 125 27.29 13.11 6.91
C TYR A 125 28.34 12.18 6.29
N ASP A 126 29.46 11.99 6.98
CA ASP A 126 30.44 10.96 6.63
C ASP A 126 29.83 9.56 6.73
N GLU A 127 30.15 8.70 5.77
CA GLU A 127 29.49 7.37 5.68
C GLU A 127 29.71 6.51 6.92
N THR A 128 30.90 6.50 7.47
CA THR A 128 31.23 5.72 8.67
C THR A 128 30.41 6.18 9.87
N ASN A 129 30.32 7.50 10.06
CA ASN A 129 29.56 8.07 11.17
C ASN A 129 28.05 7.86 11.01
N LEU A 130 27.53 7.98 9.78
CA LEU A 130 26.12 7.69 9.50
C LEU A 130 25.80 6.20 9.72
N GLN A 131 26.67 5.29 9.30
CA GLN A 131 26.51 3.86 9.56
C GLN A 131 26.49 3.56 11.06
N ALA A 132 27.40 4.18 11.83
CA ALA A 132 27.43 4.03 13.28
C ALA A 132 26.15 4.58 13.94
N LEU A 133 25.64 5.72 13.50
CA LEU A 133 24.39 6.30 14.00
C LEU A 133 23.19 5.42 13.66
N ILE A 134 23.11 4.88 12.45
CA ILE A 134 22.04 3.97 12.02
C ILE A 134 22.09 2.65 12.83
N LEU A 135 23.28 2.11 13.07
CA LEU A 135 23.44 0.94 13.92
C LEU A 135 22.99 1.23 15.36
N HIS A 136 23.35 2.40 15.91
CA HIS A 136 22.87 2.83 17.21
C HIS A 136 21.32 2.88 17.27
N CYS A 137 20.67 3.47 16.25
CA CYS A 137 19.22 3.50 16.15
C CYS A 137 18.62 2.09 16.06
N SER A 138 19.23 1.19 15.28
CA SER A 138 18.82 -0.21 15.16
C SER A 138 18.81 -0.91 16.54
N LEU A 139 19.89 -0.78 17.28
CA LEU A 139 20.02 -1.33 18.64
C LEU A 139 19.01 -0.71 19.62
N ARG A 140 18.86 0.62 19.55
CA ARG A 140 17.91 1.36 20.39
C ARG A 140 16.46 0.93 20.19
N LEU A 141 16.09 0.64 18.93
CA LEU A 141 14.77 0.19 18.53
C LEU A 141 14.58 -1.33 18.72
N GLY A 142 15.66 -2.10 18.86
CA GLY A 142 15.60 -3.56 18.83
C GLY A 142 15.14 -4.12 17.47
N ARG A 143 15.55 -3.47 16.38
CA ARG A 143 15.14 -3.77 15.00
C ARG A 143 16.33 -3.92 14.08
N GLU A 144 16.31 -4.92 13.21
CA GLU A 144 17.31 -5.07 12.15
C GLU A 144 16.87 -4.32 10.90
N PHE A 145 17.65 -3.32 10.50
CA PHE A 145 17.48 -2.66 9.21
C PHE A 145 18.11 -3.48 8.08
N THR A 146 17.36 -3.70 7.01
CA THR A 146 17.90 -4.31 5.79
C THR A 146 18.99 -3.45 5.18
N ALA A 147 19.80 -4.01 4.26
CA ALA A 147 20.81 -3.23 3.54
C ALA A 147 20.19 -2.03 2.80
N ARG A 148 18.99 -2.22 2.25
CA ARG A 148 18.23 -1.16 1.56
C ARG A 148 17.72 -0.09 2.52
N ASP A 149 17.23 -0.47 3.72
CA ASP A 149 16.81 0.49 4.74
C ASP A 149 18.00 1.32 5.25
N ARG A 150 19.16 0.68 5.45
CA ARG A 150 20.38 1.41 5.83
C ARG A 150 20.81 2.43 4.76
N LEU A 151 20.76 2.04 3.49
CA LEU A 151 21.05 2.96 2.39
C LEU A 151 20.04 4.11 2.32
N PHE A 152 18.77 3.79 2.46
CA PHE A 152 17.69 4.78 2.54
C PHE A 152 17.96 5.79 3.68
N LEU A 153 18.23 5.30 4.89
CA LEU A 153 18.49 6.13 6.06
C LEU A 153 19.72 7.03 5.86
N GLN A 154 20.81 6.50 5.30
CA GLN A 154 22.00 7.31 5.00
C GLN A 154 21.69 8.49 4.07
N ILE A 155 20.90 8.26 3.03
CA ILE A 155 20.52 9.28 2.06
C ILE A 155 19.54 10.26 2.70
N PHE A 156 18.52 9.74 3.40
CA PHE A 156 17.49 10.57 4.01
C PHE A 156 18.03 11.44 5.15
N MET A 157 19.01 10.95 5.94
CA MET A 157 19.71 11.75 6.95
C MET A 157 20.48 12.92 6.30
N LYS A 158 21.15 12.69 5.17
CA LYS A 158 21.79 13.75 4.40
C LYS A 158 20.78 14.80 3.91
N TYR A 159 19.63 14.34 3.45
CA TYR A 159 18.52 15.24 3.08
C TYR A 159 18.02 16.04 4.28
N GLY A 160 17.76 15.39 5.43
CA GLY A 160 17.29 16.02 6.66
C GLY A 160 18.26 17.12 7.13
N LEU A 161 19.57 16.88 7.08
CA LEU A 161 20.61 17.88 7.40
C LEU A 161 20.58 19.11 6.48
N CYS A 162 20.00 19.00 5.29
CA CYS A 162 19.82 20.13 4.37
C CYS A 162 18.56 20.96 4.67
N GLN A 163 17.63 20.46 5.47
CA GLN A 163 16.36 21.14 5.72
C GLN A 163 16.48 22.24 6.76
N ARG A 164 15.69 23.30 6.58
CA ARG A 164 15.66 24.47 7.46
C ARG A 164 14.25 24.86 7.90
N GLN A 165 13.23 24.31 7.23
CA GLN A 165 11.84 24.56 7.56
C GLN A 165 11.38 23.59 8.65
N ALA A 166 10.71 24.14 9.67
CA ALA A 166 10.08 23.34 10.71
C ALA A 166 8.93 22.50 10.11
N VAL A 167 8.79 21.28 10.61
CA VAL A 167 7.66 20.41 10.29
C VAL A 167 6.52 20.74 11.24
N LEU A 168 5.34 21.03 10.70
CA LEU A 168 4.19 21.37 11.51
C LEU A 168 3.31 20.12 11.71
N PHE A 169 3.03 19.81 12.96
CA PHE A 169 2.11 18.75 13.38
C PHE A 169 0.95 19.37 14.14
N ASN A 170 -0.26 18.83 13.93
CA ASN A 170 -1.39 19.17 14.77
C ASN A 170 -1.31 18.46 16.15
N GLU A 171 -2.15 18.86 17.09
CA GLU A 171 -2.10 18.34 18.44
C GLU A 171 -2.32 16.81 18.52
N LEU A 172 -3.25 16.27 17.73
CA LEU A 172 -3.51 14.82 17.68
C LEU A 172 -2.29 14.05 17.15
N GLN A 173 -1.63 14.56 16.13
CA GLN A 173 -0.42 13.98 15.57
C GLN A 173 0.72 14.01 16.59
N GLN A 174 0.91 15.12 17.31
CA GLN A 174 1.93 15.23 18.36
C GLN A 174 1.66 14.23 19.49
N GLN A 175 0.42 14.14 19.97
CA GLN A 175 0.02 13.18 21.01
C GLN A 175 0.27 11.73 20.56
N TRP A 176 -0.03 11.42 19.30
CA TRP A 176 0.24 10.11 18.71
C TRP A 176 1.74 9.78 18.72
N LEU A 177 2.60 10.72 18.32
CA LEU A 177 4.04 10.53 18.27
C LEU A 177 4.69 10.46 19.65
N LEU A 178 4.15 11.14 20.67
CA LEU A 178 4.64 11.06 22.05
C LEU A 178 4.57 9.65 22.64
N GLN A 179 3.64 8.81 22.17
CA GLN A 179 3.45 7.45 22.67
C GLN A 179 4.33 6.41 21.97
N LYS A 180 5.04 6.81 20.91
CA LYS A 180 5.83 5.90 20.08
C LYS A 180 7.16 5.51 20.74
N ALA A 181 7.49 4.22 20.67
CA ALA A 181 8.78 3.69 21.10
C ALA A 181 9.97 4.27 20.32
N GLU A 182 9.72 4.64 19.08
CA GLU A 182 10.69 5.20 18.12
C GLU A 182 11.23 6.57 18.57
N ARG A 183 10.52 7.25 19.46
CA ARG A 183 10.90 8.59 19.93
C ARG A 183 12.29 8.63 20.57
N ALA A 184 12.66 7.61 21.31
CA ALA A 184 13.96 7.53 21.94
C ALA A 184 15.12 7.54 20.91
N ALA A 185 14.97 6.81 19.81
CA ALA A 185 15.95 6.80 18.73
C ALA A 185 15.98 8.14 17.97
N ALA A 186 14.82 8.76 17.77
CA ALA A 186 14.74 10.10 17.16
C ALA A 186 15.41 11.17 18.02
N GLU A 187 15.21 11.13 19.32
CA GLU A 187 15.89 12.04 20.27
C GLU A 187 17.41 11.88 20.23
N ASP A 188 17.91 10.64 20.14
CA ASP A 188 19.34 10.37 20.02
C ASP A 188 19.94 10.96 18.73
N VAL A 189 19.24 10.85 17.59
CA VAL A 189 19.66 11.45 16.31
C VAL A 189 19.74 12.97 16.42
N ILE A 190 18.68 13.60 16.92
CA ILE A 190 18.62 15.07 17.01
C ILE A 190 19.60 15.61 18.03
N HIS A 191 19.79 14.90 19.14
CA HIS A 191 20.80 15.26 20.13
C HIS A 191 22.22 15.19 19.54
N HIS A 192 22.54 14.15 18.76
CA HIS A 192 23.80 14.03 18.05
C HIS A 192 24.02 15.20 17.09
N TRP A 193 22.98 15.59 16.33
CA TRP A 193 23.06 16.72 15.41
C TRP A 193 23.22 18.06 16.12
N ARG A 194 22.46 18.31 17.20
CA ARG A 194 22.56 19.57 17.98
C ARG A 194 23.93 19.82 18.57
N LYS A 195 24.64 18.78 18.94
CA LYS A 195 26.01 18.93 19.49
C LYS A 195 27.03 19.44 18.48
N ARG A 196 26.82 19.25 17.20
CA ARG A 196 27.76 19.48 16.13
C ARG A 196 27.26 20.43 15.03
N CYS A 197 26.00 20.80 15.07
CA CYS A 197 25.41 21.72 14.10
C CYS A 197 25.36 23.13 14.70
N HIS A 198 25.87 24.10 13.98
CA HIS A 198 25.74 25.51 14.40
C HIS A 198 24.29 26.01 14.35
N LEU A 199 23.44 25.35 13.58
CA LEU A 199 21.99 25.58 13.52
C LEU A 199 21.32 24.49 14.31
N THR A 200 20.69 24.86 15.43
CA THR A 200 19.90 23.89 16.22
C THR A 200 18.71 23.39 15.43
N PRO A 201 18.57 22.06 15.23
CA PRO A 201 17.35 21.50 14.66
C PRO A 201 16.13 21.92 15.49
N ASP A 202 15.03 22.21 14.81
CA ASP A 202 13.76 22.51 15.46
C ASP A 202 13.26 21.33 16.32
N ALA A 203 12.48 21.59 17.34
CA ALA A 203 11.92 20.53 18.20
C ALA A 203 11.03 19.56 17.42
N SER A 204 10.35 20.02 16.39
CA SER A 204 9.53 19.18 15.50
C SER A 204 10.31 18.14 14.70
N GLU A 205 11.64 18.27 14.62
CA GLU A 205 12.48 17.24 14.00
C GLU A 205 12.43 15.92 14.78
N ILE A 206 12.33 15.95 16.11
CA ILE A 206 12.17 14.73 16.91
C ILE A 206 10.88 14.02 16.51
N ASP A 207 9.79 14.76 16.37
CA ASP A 207 8.49 14.20 15.96
C ASP A 207 8.57 13.61 14.55
N PHE A 208 9.21 14.31 13.61
CA PHE A 208 9.36 13.80 12.25
C PHE A 208 10.22 12.53 12.19
N TRP A 209 11.35 12.49 12.89
CA TRP A 209 12.20 11.28 12.92
C TRP A 209 11.56 10.13 13.66
N THR A 210 10.72 10.39 14.67
CA THR A 210 9.87 9.39 15.31
C THR A 210 8.93 8.74 14.28
N LEU A 211 8.22 9.56 13.51
CA LEU A 211 7.34 9.11 12.44
C LEU A 211 8.11 8.32 11.37
N LEU A 212 9.26 8.82 10.93
CA LEU A 212 10.09 8.16 9.93
C LEU A 212 10.50 6.75 10.37
N PHE A 213 11.02 6.58 11.59
CA PHE A 213 11.38 5.26 12.12
C PHE A 213 10.18 4.32 12.24
N SER A 214 9.01 4.84 12.60
CA SER A 214 7.77 4.06 12.66
C SER A 214 7.32 3.55 11.29
N ILE A 215 7.47 4.36 10.24
CA ILE A 215 7.04 4.00 8.87
C ILE A 215 8.02 3.06 8.19
N ILE A 216 9.33 3.25 8.35
CA ILE A 216 10.33 2.44 7.61
C ILE A 216 10.34 0.99 8.07
N HIS A 217 10.14 0.74 9.34
CA HIS A 217 10.22 -0.60 9.90
C HIS A 217 9.17 -0.77 11.01
N ALA A 218 8.17 -1.60 10.73
CA ALA A 218 7.14 -1.90 11.72
C ALA A 218 7.74 -2.56 12.97
N PRO A 219 7.19 -2.30 14.15
CA PRO A 219 7.60 -2.99 15.37
C PRO A 219 7.38 -4.49 15.23
N SER A 220 8.32 -5.28 15.75
CA SER A 220 8.17 -6.74 15.77
C SER A 220 7.10 -7.15 16.77
N ALA A 221 6.17 -7.99 16.33
CA ALA A 221 5.17 -8.59 17.20
C ALA A 221 5.78 -9.45 18.32
N GLU A 222 7.04 -9.86 18.20
CA GLU A 222 7.77 -10.67 19.18
C GLU A 222 8.49 -9.83 20.24
N ALA A 223 8.69 -8.54 19.99
CA ALA A 223 9.45 -7.64 20.86
C ALA A 223 8.61 -6.53 21.48
N ILE A 224 7.33 -6.79 21.76
CA ILE A 224 6.39 -5.83 22.34
C ILE A 224 6.81 -5.48 23.76
N ARG A 225 7.04 -4.19 24.03
CA ARG A 225 7.47 -3.69 25.34
C ARG A 225 6.70 -2.46 25.83
N HIS A 226 6.07 -1.73 24.91
CA HIS A 226 5.41 -0.46 25.21
C HIS A 226 3.90 -0.63 25.32
N ALA A 227 3.25 0.18 26.17
CA ALA A 227 1.81 0.14 26.39
C ALA A 227 1.00 0.33 25.10
N ALA A 228 1.46 1.22 24.20
CA ALA A 228 0.82 1.44 22.89
C ALA A 228 0.89 0.20 21.98
N GLU A 229 2.01 -0.53 22.00
CA GLU A 229 2.20 -1.76 21.25
C GLU A 229 1.33 -2.91 21.80
N ILE A 230 1.24 -3.02 23.14
CA ILE A 230 0.37 -3.99 23.83
C ILE A 230 -1.10 -3.72 23.47
N ARG A 231 -1.51 -2.45 23.52
CA ARG A 231 -2.87 -2.04 23.14
C ARG A 231 -3.19 -2.42 21.68
N LEU A 232 -2.27 -2.15 20.75
CA LEU A 232 -2.45 -2.51 19.36
C LEU A 232 -2.54 -4.02 19.14
N MET A 233 -1.71 -4.80 19.85
CA MET A 233 -1.74 -6.26 19.77
C MET A 233 -3.08 -6.81 20.26
N GLU A 234 -3.61 -6.29 21.38
CA GLU A 234 -4.92 -6.68 21.90
C GLU A 234 -6.06 -6.29 20.94
N ALA A 235 -6.03 -5.07 20.40
CA ALA A 235 -7.00 -4.64 19.41
C ALA A 235 -6.94 -5.50 18.14
N THR A 236 -5.75 -5.94 17.74
CA THR A 236 -5.57 -6.87 16.59
C THR A 236 -6.21 -8.23 16.89
N ARG A 237 -6.03 -8.75 18.10
CA ARG A 237 -6.67 -10.00 18.54
C ARG A 237 -8.20 -9.90 18.50
N GLN A 238 -8.74 -8.80 18.98
CA GLN A 238 -10.18 -8.54 18.97
C GLN A 238 -10.73 -8.40 17.56
N LEU A 239 -9.97 -7.77 16.65
CA LEU A 239 -10.32 -7.67 15.24
C LEU A 239 -10.43 -9.05 14.60
N ILE A 240 -9.49 -9.95 14.84
CA ILE A 240 -9.53 -11.33 14.34
C ILE A 240 -10.78 -12.06 14.85
N ALA A 241 -11.03 -12.04 16.16
CA ALA A 241 -12.19 -12.67 16.77
C ALA A 241 -13.51 -12.12 16.20
N ARG A 242 -13.60 -10.81 15.97
CA ARG A 242 -14.78 -10.19 15.35
C ARG A 242 -14.96 -10.61 13.90
N PHE A 243 -13.86 -10.69 13.12
CA PHE A 243 -13.90 -11.18 11.74
C PHE A 243 -14.37 -12.64 11.67
N GLU A 244 -13.85 -13.52 12.53
CA GLU A 244 -14.29 -14.93 12.61
C GLU A 244 -15.77 -15.04 12.93
N ASN A 245 -16.28 -14.27 13.88
CA ASN A 245 -17.71 -14.23 14.23
C ASN A 245 -18.57 -13.77 13.06
N LEU A 246 -18.19 -12.72 12.35
CA LEU A 246 -18.94 -12.17 11.22
C LEU A 246 -18.88 -13.06 9.97
N SER A 247 -17.75 -13.70 9.75
CA SER A 247 -17.54 -14.59 8.60
C SER A 247 -18.13 -15.98 8.81
N GLY A 248 -18.27 -16.41 10.07
CA GLY A 248 -18.61 -17.79 10.42
C GLY A 248 -17.47 -18.78 10.12
N ARG A 249 -16.24 -18.30 9.99
CA ARG A 249 -15.04 -19.10 9.69
C ARG A 249 -13.98 -18.85 10.74
N SER A 250 -13.32 -19.91 11.19
CA SER A 250 -12.16 -19.84 12.09
C SER A 250 -10.87 -20.00 11.28
N ILE A 251 -9.81 -19.36 11.76
CA ILE A 251 -8.49 -19.43 11.18
C ILE A 251 -7.61 -20.28 12.10
N SER A 252 -6.95 -21.31 11.54
CA SER A 252 -6.21 -22.28 12.33
C SER A 252 -4.96 -21.69 12.97
N ASP A 253 -4.18 -20.90 12.25
CA ASP A 253 -3.01 -20.19 12.77
C ASP A 253 -3.33 -18.73 13.10
N GLN A 254 -4.09 -18.52 14.16
CA GLN A 254 -4.41 -17.18 14.65
C GLN A 254 -3.16 -16.39 15.05
N ALA A 255 -2.12 -17.05 15.57
CA ALA A 255 -0.90 -16.39 16.00
C ALA A 255 -0.12 -15.80 14.81
N GLY A 256 -0.01 -16.55 13.71
CA GLY A 256 0.61 -16.07 12.47
C GLY A 256 -0.15 -14.91 11.85
N LEU A 257 -1.49 -15.03 11.76
CA LEU A 257 -2.35 -13.95 11.27
C LEU A 257 -2.23 -12.71 12.15
N GLN A 258 -2.28 -12.87 13.48
CA GLN A 258 -2.17 -11.76 14.42
C GLN A 258 -0.86 -10.99 14.24
N LYS A 259 0.24 -11.72 14.05
CA LYS A 259 1.56 -11.14 13.81
C LYS A 259 1.61 -10.32 12.52
N GLN A 260 1.06 -10.86 11.43
CA GLN A 260 1.00 -10.17 10.15
C GLN A 260 0.09 -8.93 10.20
N LEU A 261 -1.10 -9.06 10.77
CA LEU A 261 -2.04 -7.94 10.93
C LEU A 261 -1.48 -6.85 11.84
N TYR A 262 -0.86 -7.22 12.96
CA TYR A 262 -0.22 -6.26 13.86
C TYR A 262 0.81 -5.39 13.12
N THR A 263 1.69 -6.02 12.35
CA THR A 263 2.70 -5.33 11.55
C THR A 263 2.07 -4.39 10.53
N HIS A 264 1.03 -4.85 9.82
CA HIS A 264 0.31 -4.03 8.86
C HIS A 264 -0.44 -2.86 9.52
N LEU A 265 -1.18 -3.14 10.59
CA LEU A 265 -1.99 -2.14 11.30
C LEU A 265 -1.15 -1.07 11.97
N ALA A 266 0.03 -1.42 12.51
CA ALA A 266 0.97 -0.44 13.06
C ALA A 266 1.34 0.64 12.03
N GLN A 267 1.61 0.23 10.79
CA GLN A 267 1.93 1.15 9.70
C GLN A 267 0.67 1.86 9.16
N ALA A 268 -0.47 1.16 9.09
CA ALA A 268 -1.73 1.73 8.62
C ALA A 268 -2.23 2.85 9.54
N LEU A 269 -2.06 2.71 10.86
CA LEU A 269 -2.38 3.77 11.82
C LEU A 269 -1.56 5.03 11.56
N ASP A 270 -0.26 4.90 11.31
CA ASP A 270 0.59 6.04 10.99
C ASP A 270 0.14 6.70 9.67
N ARG A 271 -0.15 5.91 8.63
CA ARG A 271 -0.69 6.45 7.38
C ARG A 271 -2.00 7.22 7.58
N CYS A 272 -2.90 6.70 8.41
CA CYS A 272 -4.16 7.39 8.75
C CYS A 272 -3.92 8.71 9.47
N HIS A 273 -3.11 8.72 10.52
CA HIS A 273 -2.86 9.94 11.30
C HIS A 273 -2.16 11.03 10.51
N PHE A 274 -1.33 10.66 9.54
CA PHE A 274 -0.55 11.60 8.74
C PHE A 274 -1.05 11.76 7.31
N SER A 275 -2.22 11.22 6.99
CA SER A 275 -2.87 11.32 5.66
C SER A 275 -1.96 10.86 4.52
N VAL A 276 -1.19 9.79 4.75
CA VAL A 276 -0.35 9.17 3.72
C VAL A 276 -1.18 8.15 2.96
N GLY A 277 -1.40 8.40 1.68
CA GLY A 277 -2.08 7.46 0.79
C GLY A 277 -1.22 6.23 0.47
N ILE A 278 -1.89 5.16 0.04
CA ILE A 278 -1.25 3.97 -0.51
C ILE A 278 -1.76 3.72 -1.92
N ASP A 279 -0.84 3.33 -2.79
CA ASP A 279 -1.17 2.86 -4.13
C ASP A 279 -1.54 1.37 -4.06
N ASN A 280 -2.84 1.08 -4.06
CA ASN A 280 -3.36 -0.27 -4.05
C ASN A 280 -4.20 -0.55 -5.30
N ILE A 281 -3.55 -1.15 -6.29
CA ILE A 281 -4.20 -1.56 -7.55
C ILE A 281 -5.21 -2.70 -7.32
N LEU A 282 -5.03 -3.48 -6.25
CA LEU A 282 -5.85 -4.66 -5.96
C LEU A 282 -7.26 -4.32 -5.44
N THR A 283 -7.52 -3.09 -4.99
CA THR A 283 -8.80 -2.73 -4.38
C THR A 283 -9.99 -2.97 -5.31
N GLN A 284 -9.84 -2.65 -6.59
CA GLN A 284 -10.90 -2.85 -7.58
C GLN A 284 -11.19 -4.33 -7.82
N GLU A 285 -10.14 -5.16 -7.93
CA GLU A 285 -10.30 -6.61 -8.07
C GLU A 285 -10.92 -7.25 -6.84
N VAL A 286 -10.47 -6.88 -5.64
CA VAL A 286 -11.04 -7.38 -4.39
C VAL A 286 -12.51 -7.00 -4.27
N THR A 287 -12.88 -5.77 -4.63
CA THR A 287 -14.28 -5.32 -4.62
C THR A 287 -15.14 -6.13 -5.58
N ARG A 288 -14.63 -6.42 -6.77
CA ARG A 288 -15.36 -7.17 -7.79
C ARG A 288 -15.46 -8.67 -7.49
N LEU A 289 -14.35 -9.28 -7.08
CA LEU A 289 -14.26 -10.73 -6.93
C LEU A 289 -14.66 -11.24 -5.54
N TYR A 290 -14.46 -10.43 -4.51
CA TYR A 290 -14.66 -10.80 -3.10
C TYR A 290 -15.45 -9.75 -2.32
N PRO A 291 -16.63 -9.33 -2.78
CA PRO A 291 -17.39 -8.24 -2.17
C PRO A 291 -17.80 -8.56 -0.72
N ARG A 292 -18.14 -9.82 -0.43
CA ARG A 292 -18.48 -10.26 0.92
C ARG A 292 -17.27 -10.20 1.87
N LEU A 293 -16.10 -10.64 1.41
CA LEU A 293 -14.86 -10.55 2.19
C LEU A 293 -14.57 -9.09 2.56
N LEU A 294 -14.66 -8.18 1.59
CA LEU A 294 -14.44 -6.76 1.79
C LEU A 294 -15.45 -6.17 2.79
N ARG A 295 -16.74 -6.51 2.65
CA ARG A 295 -17.80 -6.05 3.56
C ARG A 295 -17.61 -6.59 4.97
N THR A 296 -17.29 -7.87 5.13
CA THR A 296 -17.02 -8.50 6.43
C THR A 296 -15.80 -7.86 7.10
N THR A 297 -14.73 -7.61 6.35
CA THR A 297 -13.54 -6.91 6.86
C THR A 297 -13.88 -5.50 7.32
N ARG A 298 -14.65 -4.74 6.55
CA ARG A 298 -15.11 -3.40 6.91
C ARG A 298 -15.90 -3.39 8.21
N GLN A 299 -16.85 -4.31 8.36
CA GLN A 299 -17.64 -4.45 9.60
C GLN A 299 -16.78 -4.86 10.79
N ALA A 300 -15.80 -5.74 10.58
CA ALA A 300 -14.87 -6.15 11.65
C ALA A 300 -14.02 -4.97 12.13
N LEU A 301 -13.61 -4.07 11.22
CA LEU A 301 -12.76 -2.91 11.52
C LEU A 301 -13.48 -1.79 12.28
N GLU A 302 -14.80 -1.72 12.32
CA GLU A 302 -15.54 -0.62 12.97
C GLU A 302 -15.16 -0.38 14.43
N THR A 303 -15.00 -1.45 15.21
CA THR A 303 -14.59 -1.36 16.61
C THR A 303 -13.13 -0.88 16.73
N PHE A 304 -12.24 -1.40 15.89
CA PHE A 304 -10.85 -0.97 15.83
C PHE A 304 -10.72 0.51 15.46
N GLU A 305 -11.43 0.95 14.43
CA GLU A 305 -11.45 2.37 14.01
C GLU A 305 -11.96 3.28 15.14
N SER A 306 -12.98 2.85 15.86
CA SER A 306 -13.53 3.61 17.01
C SER A 306 -12.53 3.69 18.16
N GLU A 307 -11.81 2.61 18.46
CA GLU A 307 -10.80 2.58 19.52
C GLU A 307 -9.63 3.51 19.28
N PHE A 308 -9.17 3.58 18.02
CA PHE A 308 -8.05 4.44 17.61
C PHE A 308 -8.47 5.81 17.07
N THR A 309 -9.76 6.09 17.04
CA THR A 309 -10.32 7.36 16.54
C THR A 309 -9.85 7.69 15.13
N ILE A 310 -9.90 6.70 14.24
CA ILE A 310 -9.49 6.80 12.84
C ILE A 310 -10.58 6.32 11.88
N ARG A 311 -10.34 6.54 10.58
CA ARG A 311 -11.07 5.91 9.48
C ARG A 311 -10.08 5.43 8.43
N PHE A 312 -10.12 4.15 8.13
CA PHE A 312 -9.31 3.58 7.06
C PHE A 312 -9.85 3.97 5.68
N SER A 313 -8.94 4.20 4.75
CA SER A 313 -9.29 4.36 3.34
C SER A 313 -9.80 3.03 2.74
N ALA A 314 -10.46 3.11 1.59
CA ALA A 314 -10.89 1.91 0.86
C ALA A 314 -9.71 1.00 0.51
N GLU A 315 -8.56 1.60 0.19
CA GLU A 315 -7.31 0.92 -0.15
C GLU A 315 -6.76 0.13 1.06
N GLU A 316 -6.75 0.73 2.26
CA GLU A 316 -6.33 0.04 3.49
C GLU A 316 -7.25 -1.11 3.84
N ILE A 317 -8.57 -0.90 3.77
CA ILE A 317 -9.55 -1.97 4.00
C ILE A 317 -9.35 -3.11 3.00
N GLY A 318 -9.09 -2.78 1.73
CA GLY A 318 -8.78 -3.75 0.68
C GLY A 318 -7.55 -4.60 0.99
N LEU A 319 -6.47 -3.98 1.47
CA LEU A 319 -5.24 -4.72 1.87
C LEU A 319 -5.48 -5.62 3.08
N ILE A 320 -6.21 -5.15 4.08
CA ILE A 320 -6.58 -5.96 5.26
C ILE A 320 -7.46 -7.13 4.84
N ALA A 321 -8.40 -6.91 3.92
CA ALA A 321 -9.23 -7.99 3.36
C ALA A 321 -8.40 -9.04 2.62
N VAL A 322 -7.38 -8.62 1.85
CA VAL A 322 -6.44 -9.54 1.18
C VAL A 322 -5.67 -10.38 2.21
N ILE A 323 -5.24 -9.79 3.33
CA ILE A 323 -4.58 -10.55 4.40
C ILE A 323 -5.51 -11.62 4.95
N PHE A 324 -6.74 -11.27 5.34
CA PHE A 324 -7.72 -12.25 5.82
C PHE A 324 -8.00 -13.35 4.78
N GLY A 325 -8.20 -12.96 3.52
CA GLY A 325 -8.44 -13.90 2.42
C GLY A 325 -7.30 -14.87 2.22
N ALA A 326 -6.05 -14.40 2.26
CA ALA A 326 -4.86 -15.24 2.11
C ALA A 326 -4.75 -16.30 3.23
N TRP A 327 -5.03 -15.93 4.47
CA TRP A 327 -5.02 -16.88 5.58
C TRP A 327 -6.16 -17.89 5.51
N LEU A 328 -7.35 -17.46 5.10
CA LEU A 328 -8.46 -18.41 4.87
C LEU A 328 -8.14 -19.41 3.73
N MET A 329 -7.40 -18.99 2.71
CA MET A 329 -6.96 -19.88 1.62
C MET A 329 -5.88 -20.88 2.07
N GLN A 330 -4.95 -20.47 2.92
CA GLN A 330 -3.89 -21.36 3.45
C GLN A 330 -4.45 -22.53 4.25
N ASP A 331 -5.55 -22.33 4.96
CA ASP A 331 -6.21 -23.37 5.75
C ASP A 331 -7.01 -24.39 4.90
N ASN A 332 -6.94 -24.33 3.56
CA ASN A 332 -7.80 -25.06 2.63
C ASN A 332 -9.31 -24.88 2.91
N VAL A 333 -9.67 -23.90 3.71
CA VAL A 333 -11.06 -23.57 4.01
C VAL A 333 -11.75 -22.97 2.79
N LEU A 334 -10.97 -22.38 1.89
CA LEU A 334 -11.44 -21.75 0.67
C LEU A 334 -10.87 -22.48 -0.57
N GLN A 335 -11.48 -23.59 -0.93
CA GLN A 335 -11.27 -24.17 -2.26
C GLN A 335 -12.11 -23.41 -3.29
N GLU A 336 -11.53 -23.11 -4.44
CA GLU A 336 -12.27 -22.54 -5.55
C GLU A 336 -13.43 -23.49 -5.96
N LYS A 337 -14.63 -22.95 -6.00
CA LYS A 337 -15.83 -23.72 -6.40
C LYS A 337 -16.24 -23.33 -7.82
N GLN A 338 -16.52 -24.35 -8.63
CA GLN A 338 -17.02 -24.16 -9.98
C GLN A 338 -18.54 -24.10 -9.96
N VAL A 339 -19.13 -23.02 -10.50
CA VAL A 339 -20.58 -22.84 -10.62
C VAL A 339 -20.95 -22.76 -12.10
N LEU A 340 -21.87 -23.59 -12.51
CA LEU A 340 -22.40 -23.60 -13.87
C LEU A 340 -23.64 -22.72 -13.95
N LEU A 341 -23.63 -21.74 -14.85
CA LEU A 341 -24.79 -20.90 -15.16
C LEU A 341 -25.43 -21.34 -16.49
N LEU A 342 -26.74 -21.53 -16.48
CA LEU A 342 -27.53 -21.86 -17.65
C LEU A 342 -28.49 -20.70 -17.91
N THR A 343 -28.07 -19.67 -18.62
CA THR A 343 -28.76 -18.38 -18.75
C THR A 343 -29.22 -18.08 -20.18
N GLY A 344 -28.96 -18.99 -21.13
CA GLY A 344 -29.35 -18.81 -22.51
C GLY A 344 -28.71 -17.63 -23.24
N ASP A 345 -27.41 -17.43 -23.05
CA ASP A 345 -26.58 -16.36 -23.63
C ASP A 345 -27.05 -14.93 -23.27
N ASN A 346 -27.67 -14.77 -22.12
CA ASN A 346 -28.05 -13.46 -21.61
C ASN A 346 -26.92 -12.87 -20.69
N ALA A 347 -26.01 -12.14 -21.30
CA ALA A 347 -24.83 -11.59 -20.61
C ALA A 347 -25.18 -10.70 -19.39
N GLN A 348 -26.27 -9.94 -19.43
CA GLN A 348 -26.67 -9.10 -18.30
C GLN A 348 -27.16 -9.97 -17.13
N LEU A 349 -27.97 -10.97 -17.42
CA LEU A 349 -28.46 -11.89 -16.40
C LEU A 349 -27.34 -12.72 -15.78
N GLU A 350 -26.34 -13.10 -16.57
CA GLU A 350 -25.12 -13.77 -16.11
C GLU A 350 -24.35 -12.90 -15.10
N GLN A 351 -24.07 -11.65 -15.45
CA GLN A 351 -23.39 -10.72 -14.56
C GLN A 351 -24.16 -10.46 -13.27
N ASP A 352 -25.48 -10.31 -13.35
CA ASP A 352 -26.31 -10.05 -12.18
C ASP A 352 -26.35 -11.27 -11.23
N ILE A 353 -26.41 -12.49 -11.75
CA ILE A 353 -26.34 -13.72 -10.96
C ILE A 353 -24.95 -13.88 -10.33
N GLU A 354 -23.89 -13.70 -11.12
CA GLU A 354 -22.52 -13.77 -10.61
C GLU A 354 -22.30 -12.81 -9.45
N GLN A 355 -22.71 -11.55 -9.61
CA GLN A 355 -22.54 -10.53 -8.59
C GLN A 355 -23.27 -10.93 -7.30
N GLN A 356 -24.52 -11.40 -7.39
CA GLN A 356 -25.27 -11.82 -6.22
C GLN A 356 -24.67 -13.03 -5.52
N ILE A 357 -24.11 -14.00 -6.27
CA ILE A 357 -23.43 -15.16 -5.67
C ILE A 357 -22.15 -14.73 -4.96
N ARG A 358 -21.38 -13.85 -5.56
CA ARG A 358 -20.16 -13.29 -4.93
C ARG A 358 -20.47 -12.51 -3.65
N GLU A 359 -21.67 -11.93 -3.54
CA GLU A 359 -22.11 -11.22 -2.34
C GLU A 359 -22.48 -12.14 -1.16
N ILE A 360 -22.81 -13.40 -1.41
CA ILE A 360 -23.28 -14.33 -0.36
C ILE A 360 -22.22 -15.30 0.13
N THR A 361 -21.11 -15.51 -0.59
CA THR A 361 -20.04 -16.42 -0.17
C THR A 361 -18.69 -15.74 -0.03
N LEU A 362 -17.85 -16.25 0.88
CA LEU A 362 -16.45 -15.86 1.02
C LEU A 362 -15.54 -16.67 0.08
N LEU A 363 -16.04 -17.76 -0.50
CA LEU A 363 -15.26 -18.65 -1.35
C LEU A 363 -14.93 -17.97 -2.68
N PRO A 364 -13.74 -18.25 -3.25
CA PRO A 364 -13.48 -17.95 -4.65
C PRO A 364 -14.39 -18.81 -5.52
N VAL A 365 -15.20 -18.16 -6.36
CA VAL A 365 -16.13 -18.82 -7.27
C VAL A 365 -15.73 -18.54 -8.70
N ASN A 366 -15.54 -19.61 -9.47
CA ASN A 366 -15.33 -19.55 -10.90
C ASN A 366 -16.63 -19.94 -11.61
N PHE A 367 -17.06 -19.11 -12.57
CA PHE A 367 -18.30 -19.31 -13.30
C PHE A 367 -18.03 -19.91 -14.67
N CYS A 368 -18.77 -20.97 -14.99
CA CYS A 368 -18.82 -21.60 -16.29
C CYS A 368 -20.21 -21.40 -16.91
N TYR A 369 -20.27 -21.36 -18.21
CA TYR A 369 -21.51 -21.16 -18.95
C TYR A 369 -21.73 -22.32 -19.91
N GLN A 370 -22.96 -22.77 -20.02
CA GLN A 370 -23.33 -23.84 -20.95
C GLN A 370 -24.74 -23.59 -21.48
N ASP A 371 -24.96 -23.94 -22.73
CA ASP A 371 -26.32 -23.94 -23.31
C ASP A 371 -27.22 -24.99 -22.65
N MET A 372 -28.49 -24.66 -22.48
CA MET A 372 -29.47 -25.51 -21.84
C MET A 372 -29.60 -26.88 -22.51
N ARG A 373 -29.53 -26.91 -23.86
CA ARG A 373 -29.65 -28.17 -24.63
C ARG A 373 -28.41 -29.04 -24.43
N ALA A 374 -27.24 -28.44 -24.44
CA ALA A 374 -25.98 -29.14 -24.14
C ALA A 374 -26.02 -29.74 -22.73
N PHE A 375 -26.46 -28.96 -21.74
CA PHE A 375 -26.62 -29.46 -20.37
C PHE A 375 -27.58 -30.64 -20.26
N GLN A 376 -28.70 -30.60 -20.96
CA GLN A 376 -29.70 -31.69 -20.94
C GLN A 376 -29.18 -32.97 -21.60
N THR A 377 -28.32 -32.88 -22.60
CA THR A 377 -27.77 -34.01 -23.35
C THR A 377 -26.48 -34.56 -22.78
N GLU A 378 -25.56 -33.70 -22.36
CA GLU A 378 -24.20 -34.03 -21.93
C GLU A 378 -24.02 -34.00 -20.41
N GLY A 379 -24.94 -33.32 -19.70
CA GLY A 379 -24.81 -33.05 -18.27
C GLY A 379 -23.84 -31.91 -17.96
N ALA A 380 -23.57 -31.70 -16.66
CA ALA A 380 -22.59 -30.72 -16.23
C ALA A 380 -21.16 -31.20 -16.47
N PRO A 381 -20.22 -30.30 -16.77
CA PRO A 381 -18.78 -30.60 -16.76
C PRO A 381 -18.33 -31.20 -15.41
N ARG A 382 -17.16 -31.84 -15.40
CA ARG A 382 -16.59 -32.38 -14.15
C ARG A 382 -16.28 -31.25 -13.19
N GLU A 383 -16.33 -31.53 -11.88
CA GLU A 383 -16.00 -30.62 -10.79
C GLU A 383 -16.96 -29.43 -10.58
N ILE A 384 -18.11 -29.41 -11.23
CA ILE A 384 -19.15 -28.42 -10.93
C ILE A 384 -19.78 -28.71 -9.55
N ALA A 385 -19.70 -27.72 -8.67
CA ALA A 385 -20.28 -27.78 -7.34
C ALA A 385 -21.77 -27.48 -7.32
N LEU A 386 -22.22 -26.59 -8.22
CA LEU A 386 -23.60 -26.09 -8.26
C LEU A 386 -23.97 -25.65 -9.67
N VAL A 387 -25.20 -25.95 -10.07
CA VAL A 387 -25.82 -25.46 -11.31
C VAL A 387 -26.89 -24.45 -10.95
N ILE A 388 -26.91 -23.32 -11.61
CA ILE A 388 -27.91 -22.25 -11.41
C ILE A 388 -28.55 -21.89 -12.75
N THR A 389 -29.87 -21.83 -12.77
CA THR A 389 -30.62 -21.39 -13.93
C THR A 389 -31.89 -20.62 -13.52
N PRO A 390 -32.25 -19.55 -14.23
CA PRO A 390 -33.54 -18.88 -14.06
C PRO A 390 -34.67 -19.57 -14.82
N TYR A 391 -34.37 -20.60 -15.63
CA TYR A 391 -35.34 -21.27 -16.48
C TYR A 391 -35.74 -22.65 -15.93
N PRO A 392 -36.99 -23.06 -16.08
CA PRO A 392 -37.38 -24.42 -15.78
C PRO A 392 -36.60 -25.41 -16.63
N THR A 393 -35.95 -26.39 -16.01
CA THR A 393 -35.18 -27.41 -16.71
C THR A 393 -35.32 -28.76 -16.02
N SER A 394 -35.22 -29.83 -16.79
CA SER A 394 -35.13 -31.18 -16.28
C SER A 394 -33.71 -31.53 -15.86
N PHE A 395 -33.60 -32.39 -14.83
CA PHE A 395 -32.31 -32.85 -14.34
C PHE A 395 -31.80 -34.01 -15.19
N PRO A 396 -30.54 -33.92 -15.69
CA PRO A 396 -29.83 -35.10 -16.15
C PRO A 396 -29.59 -36.08 -14.99
N LEU A 397 -29.45 -37.35 -15.30
CA LEU A 397 -29.01 -38.36 -14.33
C LEU A 397 -27.61 -37.99 -13.84
N TYR A 398 -27.40 -38.05 -12.52
CA TYR A 398 -26.11 -37.70 -11.88
C TYR A 398 -25.71 -36.22 -12.02
N SER A 399 -26.63 -35.29 -12.07
CA SER A 399 -26.35 -33.86 -12.06
C SER A 399 -25.90 -33.37 -10.68
N PRO A 400 -24.97 -32.38 -10.62
CA PRO A 400 -24.74 -31.61 -9.40
C PRO A 400 -26.03 -30.95 -8.90
N PRO A 401 -26.07 -30.48 -7.63
CA PRO A 401 -27.21 -29.71 -7.14
C PRO A 401 -27.61 -28.60 -8.09
N LEU A 402 -28.88 -28.51 -8.43
CA LEU A 402 -29.39 -27.44 -9.31
C LEU A 402 -30.32 -26.55 -8.50
N ILE A 403 -30.15 -25.26 -8.64
CA ILE A 403 -31.02 -24.25 -8.08
C ILE A 403 -31.68 -23.46 -9.20
N HIS A 404 -32.99 -23.43 -9.17
CA HIS A 404 -33.75 -22.48 -9.95
C HIS A 404 -33.75 -21.14 -9.22
N ALA A 405 -33.18 -20.11 -9.86
CA ALA A 405 -32.98 -18.82 -9.25
C ALA A 405 -33.56 -17.70 -10.10
N GLU A 406 -34.46 -16.95 -9.53
CA GLU A 406 -35.00 -15.71 -10.10
C GLU A 406 -34.36 -14.54 -9.38
N LEU A 407 -34.02 -13.47 -10.12
CA LEU A 407 -33.45 -12.27 -9.55
C LEU A 407 -34.50 -11.26 -9.10
N PRO A 408 -34.28 -10.62 -7.94
CA PRO A 408 -33.19 -10.81 -6.97
C PRO A 408 -33.36 -12.15 -6.20
N LEU A 409 -32.23 -12.78 -5.83
CA LEU A 409 -32.23 -14.02 -5.06
C LEU A 409 -32.90 -13.80 -3.69
N SER A 410 -33.88 -14.66 -3.38
CA SER A 410 -34.53 -14.66 -2.06
C SER A 410 -33.55 -15.08 -0.95
N GLU A 411 -33.82 -14.71 0.29
CA GLU A 411 -32.98 -15.11 1.44
C GLU A 411 -32.83 -16.65 1.54
N HIS A 412 -33.89 -17.39 1.26
CA HIS A 412 -33.85 -18.85 1.26
C HIS A 412 -32.92 -19.40 0.16
N GLN A 413 -32.99 -18.84 -1.04
CA GLN A 413 -32.07 -19.21 -2.13
C GLN A 413 -30.63 -18.85 -1.81
N GLN A 414 -30.37 -17.67 -1.25
CA GLN A 414 -29.05 -17.24 -0.80
C GLN A 414 -28.46 -18.19 0.25
N GLN A 415 -29.24 -18.56 1.27
CA GLN A 415 -28.81 -19.51 2.30
C GLN A 415 -28.51 -20.89 1.73
N ARG A 416 -29.36 -21.37 0.81
CA ARG A 416 -29.18 -22.67 0.16
C ARG A 416 -27.92 -22.69 -0.73
N ILE A 417 -27.73 -21.66 -1.55
CA ILE A 417 -26.53 -21.50 -2.39
C ILE A 417 -25.29 -21.48 -1.51
N ARG A 418 -25.32 -20.66 -0.46
CA ARG A 418 -24.21 -20.55 0.50
C ARG A 418 -23.90 -21.91 1.12
N HIS A 419 -24.90 -22.63 1.60
CA HIS A 419 -24.71 -23.94 2.20
C HIS A 419 -24.05 -24.92 1.22
N LEU A 420 -24.52 -24.96 -0.03
CA LEU A 420 -24.01 -25.88 -1.06
C LEU A 420 -22.59 -25.54 -1.50
N LEU A 421 -22.22 -24.25 -1.49
CA LEU A 421 -20.87 -23.83 -1.84
C LEU A 421 -19.87 -24.01 -0.69
N GLU A 422 -20.33 -23.80 0.54
CA GLU A 422 -19.48 -23.79 1.73
C GLU A 422 -19.44 -25.16 2.46
N SER A 423 -20.20 -26.16 1.98
CA SER A 423 -20.10 -27.56 2.41
C SER A 423 -18.99 -28.29 1.64
#